data_f5bb74c371f1c2382d95c4cdaf9a04b6
#
_entry.id   f5bb74c371f1c2382d95c4cdaf9a04b6
#
_cell.length_a   1.000
_cell.length_b   1.000
_cell.length_c   1.000
_cell.angle_alpha   90.00
_cell.angle_beta   90.00
_cell.angle_gamma   90.00
#
_symmetry.space_group_name_H-M   'P 1'
#
loop_
_entity.id
_entity.type
_entity.pdbx_description
1 polymer ?
#
loop_
_entity_poly.entity_id
_entity_poly.type
_entity_poly.pdbx_seq_one_letter_code
_entity_poly.pdbx_strand_id
1 'polypeptide(L)'
;MSSQDDALNVEFPPKLADVLFIPKRYLFIRGGRGSGKSWSVARALITKAFAGTERVLCTREVQKSIKQSVHQLLRDQIAELGLSGFFQILENEIRGLNGSAFYFSGLSDQTADSIKSFEGCSVVWCEEAHTITKRSWRILTPTIRAANSEIWATYNPELESDETHQMAVVNPAPNTISIELNYMDNPWFPAVLEDERIHAKATMREDEYRHIWEGRCKPAVDGAIYFDEVASAEREGRIRDVPNDIMLKTHAIWDLGWNDSMSIILVQRSASELRIVDYIEDSHRTLADYAMQLKNMNLNWGIHYLPHDGFHKDYKTGKSAQEILEALGCSVEQTPNMGIEEGIKAARMTFGRVYFDK
;
A
#
# COMPACT_ATOMS: atom_id res chain seq x y z
N MET A 1 -30.04 -31.38 39.87
CA MET A 1 -29.33 -30.15 39.44
C MET A 1 -29.24 -30.24 37.94
N SER A 2 -30.08 -29.49 37.27
CA SER A 2 -30.20 -29.49 35.80
C SER A 2 -28.96 -28.81 35.19
N SER A 3 -28.16 -29.57 34.43
CA SER A 3 -27.21 -28.99 33.49
C SER A 3 -28.03 -28.33 32.39
N GLN A 4 -28.33 -27.06 32.52
CA GLN A 4 -28.62 -26.25 31.35
C GLN A 4 -27.30 -26.18 30.58
N ASP A 5 -27.24 -26.81 29.43
CA ASP A 5 -26.30 -26.49 28.37
C ASP A 5 -26.56 -25.02 27.95
N ASP A 6 -25.95 -24.07 28.67
CA ASP A 6 -25.90 -22.68 28.21
C ASP A 6 -25.00 -22.65 26.95
N ALA A 7 -25.59 -22.98 25.82
CA ALA A 7 -24.93 -22.84 24.53
C ALA A 7 -24.55 -21.36 24.36
N LEU A 8 -23.27 -21.09 24.21
CA LEU A 8 -22.76 -19.75 23.94
C LEU A 8 -23.37 -19.21 22.65
N ASN A 9 -24.28 -18.24 22.76
CA ASN A 9 -24.86 -17.60 21.58
C ASN A 9 -23.96 -16.48 21.11
N VAL A 10 -23.31 -16.68 19.97
CA VAL A 10 -22.37 -15.70 19.36
C VAL A 10 -22.85 -15.33 17.99
N GLU A 11 -23.14 -14.06 17.80
CA GLU A 11 -23.59 -13.54 16.52
C GLU A 11 -22.40 -13.02 15.69
N PHE A 12 -22.46 -13.28 14.38
CA PHE A 12 -21.48 -12.83 13.37
C PHE A 12 -22.19 -12.19 12.18
N PRO A 13 -21.54 -11.29 11.45
CA PRO A 13 -22.01 -10.88 10.14
C PRO A 13 -22.27 -12.11 9.26
N PRO A 14 -23.40 -12.21 8.55
CA PRO A 14 -23.77 -13.40 7.78
C PRO A 14 -22.67 -13.93 6.86
N LYS A 15 -21.96 -13.04 6.16
CA LYS A 15 -20.82 -13.43 5.31
C LYS A 15 -19.68 -14.15 6.03
N LEU A 16 -19.52 -13.94 7.33
CA LEU A 16 -18.43 -14.54 8.11
C LEU A 16 -18.87 -15.82 8.83
N ALA A 17 -20.15 -15.92 9.23
CA ALA A 17 -20.66 -17.04 10.03
C ALA A 17 -20.28 -18.40 9.42
N ASP A 18 -20.44 -18.55 8.10
CA ASP A 18 -20.21 -19.80 7.40
C ASP A 18 -18.73 -20.18 7.22
N VAL A 19 -17.81 -19.20 7.32
CA VAL A 19 -16.39 -19.41 6.97
C VAL A 19 -15.43 -19.38 8.14
N LEU A 20 -15.82 -18.77 9.26
CA LEU A 20 -14.95 -18.61 10.44
C LEU A 20 -14.49 -19.95 11.02
N PHE A 21 -15.33 -20.96 11.00
CA PHE A 21 -15.08 -22.27 11.62
C PHE A 21 -14.76 -23.40 10.64
N ILE A 22 -14.76 -23.12 9.32
CA ILE A 22 -14.28 -24.06 8.31
C ILE A 22 -12.76 -24.22 8.42
N PRO A 23 -12.20 -25.44 8.43
CA PRO A 23 -10.76 -25.64 8.42
C PRO A 23 -10.09 -25.01 7.20
N LYS A 24 -9.06 -24.21 7.42
CA LYS A 24 -8.29 -23.51 6.38
C LYS A 24 -6.90 -23.20 6.88
N ARG A 25 -5.95 -22.98 5.96
CA ARG A 25 -4.63 -22.50 6.35
C ARG A 25 -4.61 -20.99 6.49
N TYR A 26 -5.27 -20.29 5.58
CA TYR A 26 -5.28 -18.82 5.56
C TYR A 26 -6.72 -18.30 5.53
N LEU A 27 -6.99 -17.31 6.39
CA LEU A 27 -8.22 -16.53 6.36
C LEU A 27 -7.85 -15.05 6.27
N PHE A 28 -8.17 -14.43 5.14
CA PHE A 28 -8.02 -13.00 4.96
C PHE A 28 -9.40 -12.33 4.98
N ILE A 29 -9.60 -11.37 5.89
CA ILE A 29 -10.82 -10.57 5.97
C ILE A 29 -10.42 -9.12 5.70
N ARG A 30 -10.76 -8.63 4.52
CA ARG A 30 -10.45 -7.28 4.06
C ARG A 30 -11.71 -6.44 3.94
N GLY A 31 -11.58 -5.12 3.97
CA GLY A 31 -12.70 -4.21 3.75
C GLY A 31 -12.54 -2.87 4.46
N GLY A 32 -13.52 -1.98 4.28
CA GLY A 32 -13.51 -0.63 4.82
C GLY A 32 -13.68 -0.52 6.34
N ARG A 33 -13.70 0.70 6.82
CA ARG A 33 -13.96 1.03 8.23
C ARG A 33 -15.39 0.64 8.64
N GLY A 34 -15.57 0.32 9.91
CA GLY A 34 -16.88 -0.03 10.47
C GLY A 34 -17.45 -1.38 10.05
N SER A 35 -16.72 -2.18 9.27
CA SER A 35 -17.20 -3.49 8.81
C SER A 35 -17.28 -4.59 9.88
N GLY A 36 -16.74 -4.37 11.08
CA GLY A 36 -16.79 -5.35 12.17
C GLY A 36 -15.74 -6.48 12.06
N LYS A 37 -14.75 -6.39 11.16
CA LYS A 37 -13.73 -7.43 10.93
C LYS A 37 -13.03 -7.89 12.21
N SER A 38 -12.34 -6.96 12.89
CA SER A 38 -11.53 -7.27 14.07
C SER A 38 -12.41 -7.77 15.23
N TRP A 39 -13.59 -7.20 15.38
CA TRP A 39 -14.59 -7.61 16.38
C TRP A 39 -15.05 -9.06 16.14
N SER A 40 -15.38 -9.42 14.91
CA SER A 40 -15.81 -10.77 14.53
C SER A 40 -14.71 -11.80 14.75
N VAL A 41 -13.47 -11.46 14.38
CA VAL A 41 -12.32 -12.35 14.59
C VAL A 41 -12.05 -12.55 16.07
N ALA A 42 -12.09 -11.49 16.88
CA ALA A 42 -11.93 -11.61 18.34
C ALA A 42 -12.96 -12.57 18.95
N ARG A 43 -14.26 -12.41 18.61
CA ARG A 43 -15.33 -13.32 19.02
C ARG A 43 -15.11 -14.76 18.59
N ALA A 44 -14.73 -14.98 17.33
CA ALA A 44 -14.49 -16.31 16.80
C ALA A 44 -13.32 -17.01 17.51
N LEU A 45 -12.22 -16.29 17.77
CA LEU A 45 -11.07 -16.83 18.48
C LEU A 45 -11.39 -17.14 19.95
N ILE A 46 -12.17 -16.28 20.63
CA ILE A 46 -12.66 -16.55 22.00
C ILE A 46 -13.54 -17.79 21.98
N THR A 47 -14.45 -17.92 21.03
CA THR A 47 -15.35 -19.09 20.89
C THR A 47 -14.54 -20.37 20.64
N LYS A 48 -13.54 -20.35 19.75
CA LYS A 48 -12.64 -21.49 19.51
C LYS A 48 -11.88 -21.87 20.80
N ALA A 49 -11.34 -20.87 21.50
CA ALA A 49 -10.57 -21.07 22.72
C ALA A 49 -11.43 -21.51 23.92
N PHE A 50 -12.72 -21.21 23.91
CA PHE A 50 -13.68 -21.71 24.90
C PHE A 50 -14.08 -23.15 24.61
N ALA A 51 -14.35 -23.48 23.34
CA ALA A 51 -14.80 -24.81 22.92
C ALA A 51 -13.68 -25.88 22.90
N GLY A 52 -12.44 -25.46 22.74
CA GLY A 52 -11.26 -26.34 22.69
C GLY A 52 -10.02 -25.68 23.27
N THR A 53 -8.91 -26.43 23.37
CA THR A 53 -7.64 -25.86 23.82
C THR A 53 -6.90 -25.23 22.64
N GLU A 54 -6.83 -23.89 22.64
CA GLU A 54 -6.18 -23.11 21.58
C GLU A 54 -5.02 -22.28 22.12
N ARG A 55 -3.95 -22.22 21.34
CA ARG A 55 -2.83 -21.28 21.55
C ARG A 55 -2.86 -20.25 20.44
N VAL A 56 -3.31 -19.06 20.75
CA VAL A 56 -3.53 -17.98 19.78
C VAL A 56 -2.43 -16.94 19.92
N LEU A 57 -1.72 -16.64 18.82
CA LEU A 57 -0.82 -15.48 18.72
C LEU A 57 -1.56 -14.33 18.06
N CYS A 58 -1.76 -13.23 18.78
CA CYS A 58 -2.24 -11.98 18.22
C CYS A 58 -1.05 -11.10 17.85
N THR A 59 -1.00 -10.60 16.61
CA THR A 59 0.17 -9.89 16.11
C THR A 59 -0.18 -8.72 15.20
N ARG A 60 0.73 -7.73 15.16
CA ARG A 60 0.81 -6.61 14.22
C ARG A 60 2.26 -6.44 13.79
N GLU A 61 2.53 -5.64 12.76
CA GLU A 61 3.92 -5.30 12.42
C GLU A 61 4.62 -4.62 13.62
N VAL A 62 4.00 -3.65 14.26
CA VAL A 62 4.58 -2.90 15.40
C VAL A 62 3.92 -3.29 16.73
N GLN A 63 4.72 -3.71 17.71
CA GLN A 63 4.25 -4.21 19.01
C GLN A 63 3.50 -3.19 19.88
N LYS A 64 3.89 -1.92 19.86
CA LYS A 64 3.34 -0.91 20.79
C LYS A 64 1.82 -0.75 20.71
N SER A 65 1.24 -0.96 19.55
CA SER A 65 -0.21 -0.80 19.34
C SER A 65 -1.06 -2.02 19.71
N ILE A 66 -0.47 -3.21 19.84
CA ILE A 66 -1.20 -4.46 20.13
C ILE A 66 -1.88 -4.45 21.51
N LYS A 67 -1.15 -4.03 22.54
CA LYS A 67 -1.68 -4.02 23.91
C LYS A 67 -2.90 -3.11 24.07
N GLN A 68 -2.88 -1.96 23.40
CA GLN A 68 -3.95 -0.96 23.51
C GLN A 68 -5.17 -1.25 22.64
N SER A 69 -5.02 -2.11 21.63
CA SER A 69 -6.10 -2.40 20.68
C SER A 69 -6.60 -3.84 20.77
N VAL A 70 -5.78 -4.82 20.42
CA VAL A 70 -6.21 -6.22 20.32
C VAL A 70 -6.45 -6.84 21.69
N HIS A 71 -5.57 -6.60 22.65
CA HIS A 71 -5.74 -7.09 24.02
C HIS A 71 -7.00 -6.48 24.67
N GLN A 72 -7.20 -5.17 24.51
CA GLN A 72 -8.38 -4.49 24.99
C GLN A 72 -9.66 -5.04 24.33
N LEU A 73 -9.66 -5.21 23.00
CA LEU A 73 -10.79 -5.77 22.26
C LEU A 73 -11.16 -7.17 22.76
N LEU A 74 -10.16 -8.06 22.92
CA LEU A 74 -10.41 -9.39 23.44
C LEU A 74 -10.99 -9.35 24.87
N ARG A 75 -10.46 -8.49 25.73
CA ARG A 75 -10.98 -8.31 27.10
C ARG A 75 -12.45 -7.88 27.08
N ASP A 76 -12.79 -6.90 26.28
CA ASP A 76 -14.14 -6.36 26.18
C ASP A 76 -15.11 -7.42 25.62
N GLN A 77 -14.68 -8.17 24.60
CA GLN A 77 -15.48 -9.26 24.04
C GLN A 77 -15.64 -10.45 25.00
N ILE A 78 -14.63 -10.79 25.79
CA ILE A 78 -14.75 -11.81 26.86
C ILE A 78 -15.80 -11.40 27.90
N ALA A 79 -15.82 -10.13 28.30
CA ALA A 79 -16.79 -9.59 29.23
C ALA A 79 -18.21 -9.60 28.64
N GLU A 80 -18.35 -9.15 27.38
CA GLU A 80 -19.64 -9.11 26.70
C GLU A 80 -20.24 -10.50 26.44
N LEU A 81 -19.41 -11.50 26.20
CA LEU A 81 -19.81 -12.91 26.05
C LEU A 81 -20.08 -13.62 27.41
N GLY A 82 -19.91 -12.92 28.53
CA GLY A 82 -20.11 -13.49 29.87
C GLY A 82 -19.03 -14.49 30.31
N LEU A 83 -17.86 -14.49 29.60
CA LEU A 83 -16.77 -15.47 29.81
C LEU A 83 -15.67 -15.00 30.78
N SER A 84 -15.89 -13.92 31.53
CA SER A 84 -14.93 -13.40 32.53
C SER A 84 -14.56 -14.40 33.63
N GLY A 85 -15.44 -15.35 33.93
CA GLY A 85 -15.18 -16.45 34.90
C GLY A 85 -14.31 -17.57 34.30
N PHE A 86 -14.22 -17.66 32.97
CA PHE A 86 -13.46 -18.68 32.29
C PHE A 86 -12.06 -18.19 31.85
N PHE A 87 -11.95 -16.91 31.46
CA PHE A 87 -10.68 -16.34 31.02
C PHE A 87 -10.07 -15.41 32.07
N GLN A 88 -8.83 -15.67 32.44
CA GLN A 88 -8.00 -14.79 33.27
C GLN A 88 -7.26 -13.79 32.39
N ILE A 89 -7.56 -12.51 32.56
CA ILE A 89 -6.92 -11.42 31.83
C ILE A 89 -5.64 -10.99 32.57
N LEU A 90 -4.48 -11.22 31.99
CA LEU A 90 -3.18 -10.78 32.48
C LEU A 90 -2.63 -9.64 31.61
N GLU A 91 -1.58 -8.97 32.07
CA GLU A 91 -1.01 -7.82 31.35
C GLU A 91 -0.48 -8.18 29.95
N ASN A 92 0.10 -9.35 29.78
CA ASN A 92 0.81 -9.77 28.56
C ASN A 92 0.18 -11.00 27.88
N GLU A 93 -0.82 -11.59 28.47
CA GLU A 93 -1.50 -12.77 27.96
C GLU A 93 -2.93 -12.89 28.53
N ILE A 94 -3.76 -13.69 27.89
CA ILE A 94 -5.07 -14.08 28.39
C ILE A 94 -5.08 -15.61 28.48
N ARG A 95 -5.49 -16.18 29.60
CA ARG A 95 -5.50 -17.64 29.86
C ARG A 95 -6.91 -18.16 30.09
N GLY A 96 -7.28 -19.22 29.40
CA GLY A 96 -8.51 -19.98 29.65
C GLY A 96 -8.29 -21.11 30.67
N LEU A 97 -9.32 -21.45 31.42
CA LEU A 97 -9.30 -22.54 32.42
C LEU A 97 -8.99 -23.92 31.77
N ASN A 98 -9.26 -24.08 30.48
CA ASN A 98 -8.98 -25.32 29.73
C ASN A 98 -7.55 -25.38 29.16
N GLY A 99 -6.66 -24.43 29.51
CA GLY A 99 -5.29 -24.34 29.00
C GLY A 99 -5.14 -23.53 27.74
N SER A 100 -6.21 -22.95 27.20
CA SER A 100 -6.12 -22.00 26.09
C SER A 100 -5.37 -20.74 26.51
N ALA A 101 -4.63 -20.14 25.55
CA ALA A 101 -3.89 -18.91 25.81
C ALA A 101 -3.83 -18.00 24.59
N PHE A 102 -3.93 -16.69 24.82
CA PHE A 102 -3.68 -15.64 23.84
C PHE A 102 -2.39 -14.92 24.20
N TYR A 103 -1.49 -14.84 23.23
CA TYR A 103 -0.20 -14.15 23.33
C TYR A 103 -0.19 -12.93 22.42
N PHE A 104 0.63 -11.92 22.73
CA PHE A 104 0.68 -10.66 21.99
C PHE A 104 2.13 -10.33 21.63
N SER A 105 2.44 -10.19 20.34
CA SER A 105 3.80 -9.90 19.86
C SER A 105 3.78 -9.08 18.58
N GLY A 106 4.78 -8.19 18.40
CA GLY A 106 5.04 -7.52 17.12
C GLY A 106 5.84 -8.40 16.16
N LEU A 107 5.77 -8.11 14.86
CA LEU A 107 6.51 -8.80 13.79
C LEU A 107 7.74 -8.04 13.32
N SER A 108 7.95 -6.79 13.77
CA SER A 108 9.07 -5.94 13.33
C SER A 108 10.44 -6.63 13.49
N ASP A 109 11.43 -6.16 12.76
CA ASP A 109 12.78 -6.71 12.72
C ASP A 109 13.41 -6.98 14.09
N GLN A 110 13.07 -6.18 15.09
CA GLN A 110 13.57 -6.32 16.46
C GLN A 110 12.97 -7.51 17.22
N THR A 111 11.84 -8.05 16.75
CA THR A 111 11.10 -9.14 17.41
C THR A 111 11.00 -10.40 16.56
N ALA A 112 11.57 -10.41 15.35
CA ALA A 112 11.47 -11.53 14.41
C ALA A 112 12.01 -12.86 15.01
N ASP A 113 13.05 -12.80 15.84
CA ASP A 113 13.57 -14.00 16.51
C ASP A 113 12.66 -14.48 17.66
N SER A 114 11.94 -13.58 18.32
CA SER A 114 10.97 -13.93 19.37
C SER A 114 9.75 -14.67 18.82
N ILE A 115 9.39 -14.44 17.57
CA ILE A 115 8.25 -15.10 16.90
C ILE A 115 8.49 -16.61 16.74
N LYS A 116 9.74 -17.03 16.58
CA LYS A 116 10.12 -18.45 16.52
C LYS A 116 9.68 -19.23 17.77
N SER A 117 9.51 -18.56 18.91
CA SER A 117 9.01 -19.18 20.14
C SER A 117 7.53 -19.59 20.10
N PHE A 118 6.80 -19.11 19.09
CA PHE A 118 5.36 -19.37 18.92
C PHE A 118 5.05 -20.49 17.93
N GLU A 119 6.02 -21.35 17.59
CA GLU A 119 5.85 -22.46 16.64
C GLU A 119 4.69 -23.42 16.98
N GLY A 120 4.34 -23.54 18.26
CA GLY A 120 3.23 -24.35 18.75
C GLY A 120 1.88 -23.67 18.80
N CYS A 121 1.73 -22.46 18.22
CA CYS A 121 0.43 -21.82 18.14
C CYS A 121 -0.47 -22.52 17.12
N SER A 122 -1.74 -22.72 17.50
CA SER A 122 -2.78 -23.29 16.64
C SER A 122 -3.39 -22.24 15.72
N VAL A 123 -3.47 -20.99 16.16
CA VAL A 123 -3.96 -19.87 15.36
C VAL A 123 -3.06 -18.66 15.53
N VAL A 124 -2.80 -17.95 14.45
CA VAL A 124 -2.21 -16.60 14.47
C VAL A 124 -3.20 -15.62 13.91
N TRP A 125 -3.44 -14.53 14.61
CA TRP A 125 -4.23 -13.41 14.13
C TRP A 125 -3.34 -12.19 13.86
N CYS A 126 -3.19 -11.85 12.60
CA CYS A 126 -2.51 -10.67 12.11
C CYS A 126 -3.53 -9.52 11.97
N GLU A 127 -3.52 -8.56 12.87
CA GLU A 127 -4.42 -7.42 12.85
C GLU A 127 -3.73 -6.20 12.23
N GLU A 128 -4.48 -5.37 11.47
CA GLU A 128 -3.93 -4.32 10.59
C GLU A 128 -2.85 -4.86 9.61
N ALA A 129 -3.14 -6.00 9.03
CA ALA A 129 -2.14 -6.77 8.28
C ALA A 129 -1.65 -6.10 6.98
N HIS A 130 -2.26 -4.98 6.52
CA HIS A 130 -1.74 -4.20 5.39
C HIS A 130 -0.32 -3.67 5.64
N THR A 131 0.05 -3.44 6.91
CA THR A 131 1.38 -2.95 7.28
C THR A 131 2.44 -4.05 7.34
N ILE A 132 2.06 -5.33 7.30
CA ILE A 132 2.99 -6.45 7.47
C ILE A 132 3.89 -6.58 6.24
N THR A 133 5.19 -6.47 6.48
CA THR A 133 6.19 -6.53 5.42
C THR A 133 6.35 -7.94 4.83
N LYS A 134 6.84 -8.01 3.61
CA LYS A 134 7.22 -9.28 2.95
C LYS A 134 8.20 -10.09 3.79
N ARG A 135 9.13 -9.42 4.48
CA ARG A 135 10.09 -10.07 5.37
C ARG A 135 9.39 -10.71 6.58
N SER A 136 8.48 -9.97 7.22
CA SER A 136 7.71 -10.48 8.37
C SER A 136 6.86 -11.68 7.98
N TRP A 137 6.18 -11.66 6.83
CA TRP A 137 5.44 -12.80 6.30
C TRP A 137 6.33 -14.02 6.05
N ARG A 138 7.52 -13.84 5.47
CA ARG A 138 8.48 -14.92 5.21
C ARG A 138 9.00 -15.59 6.48
N ILE A 139 9.00 -14.90 7.61
CA ILE A 139 9.39 -15.44 8.92
C ILE A 139 8.18 -16.10 9.60
N LEU A 140 7.04 -15.42 9.64
CA LEU A 140 5.84 -15.88 10.33
C LEU A 140 5.29 -17.19 9.73
N THR A 141 5.11 -17.23 8.41
CA THR A 141 4.43 -18.35 7.74
C THR A 141 5.09 -19.71 8.03
N PRO A 142 6.42 -19.91 7.90
CA PRO A 142 7.05 -21.18 8.22
C PRO A 142 7.21 -21.45 9.71
N THR A 143 7.09 -20.41 10.56
CA THR A 143 7.16 -20.58 12.02
C THR A 143 5.90 -21.24 12.57
N ILE A 144 4.73 -20.90 12.02
CA ILE A 144 3.45 -21.47 12.45
C ILE A 144 3.24 -22.80 11.75
N ARG A 145 3.64 -23.88 12.42
CA ARG A 145 3.75 -25.22 11.85
C ARG A 145 3.09 -26.34 12.66
N ALA A 146 2.31 -25.98 13.70
CA ALA A 146 1.46 -26.94 14.38
C ALA A 146 0.48 -27.58 13.40
N ALA A 147 0.13 -28.84 13.61
CA ALA A 147 -0.84 -29.53 12.77
C ALA A 147 -2.17 -28.76 12.76
N ASN A 148 -2.75 -28.58 11.58
CA ASN A 148 -3.98 -27.82 11.36
C ASN A 148 -3.94 -26.35 11.82
N SER A 149 -2.74 -25.78 11.96
CA SER A 149 -2.61 -24.38 12.35
C SER A 149 -3.13 -23.42 11.25
N GLU A 150 -3.74 -22.33 11.69
CA GLU A 150 -4.38 -21.35 10.86
C GLU A 150 -3.71 -19.96 11.00
N ILE A 151 -3.65 -19.20 9.92
CA ILE A 151 -3.19 -17.80 9.91
C ILE A 151 -4.36 -16.92 9.43
N TRP A 152 -4.84 -16.07 10.31
CA TRP A 152 -5.95 -15.15 10.06
C TRP A 152 -5.42 -13.73 9.95
N ALA A 153 -5.86 -12.97 8.98
CA ALA A 153 -5.45 -11.59 8.78
C ALA A 153 -6.65 -10.68 8.57
N THR A 154 -6.73 -9.61 9.36
CA THR A 154 -7.72 -8.53 9.19
C THR A 154 -7.02 -7.28 8.72
N TYR A 155 -7.52 -6.65 7.65
CA TYR A 155 -6.91 -5.44 7.13
C TYR A 155 -7.87 -4.58 6.30
N ASN A 156 -7.58 -3.28 6.24
CA ASN A 156 -8.08 -2.40 5.21
C ASN A 156 -7.02 -2.38 4.10
N PRO A 157 -7.36 -2.74 2.85
CA PRO A 157 -6.41 -2.69 1.76
C PRO A 157 -5.85 -1.27 1.59
N GLU A 158 -4.53 -1.14 1.49
CA GLU A 158 -3.87 0.14 1.23
C GLU A 158 -3.47 0.21 -0.24
N LEU A 159 -2.52 -0.63 -0.66
CA LEU A 159 -2.07 -0.75 -2.05
C LEU A 159 -2.26 -2.18 -2.56
N GLU A 160 -2.49 -2.33 -3.86
CA GLU A 160 -2.51 -3.68 -4.47
C GLU A 160 -1.16 -4.40 -4.35
N SER A 161 -0.06 -3.64 -4.31
CA SER A 161 1.31 -4.16 -4.15
C SER A 161 1.63 -4.65 -2.75
N ASP A 162 0.80 -4.36 -1.74
CA ASP A 162 1.04 -4.81 -0.37
C ASP A 162 1.07 -6.34 -0.30
N GLU A 163 2.09 -6.90 0.37
CA GLU A 163 2.29 -8.35 0.42
C GLU A 163 1.06 -9.10 0.93
N THR A 164 0.38 -8.54 1.94
CA THR A 164 -0.87 -9.13 2.45
C THR A 164 -1.97 -9.15 1.39
N HIS A 165 -2.11 -8.09 0.59
CA HIS A 165 -3.10 -8.05 -0.49
C HIS A 165 -2.72 -8.99 -1.63
N GLN A 166 -1.44 -9.09 -1.96
CA GLN A 166 -0.92 -10.08 -2.90
C GLN A 166 -1.27 -11.51 -2.48
N MET A 167 -1.04 -11.88 -1.21
CA MET A 167 -1.36 -13.19 -0.66
C MET A 167 -2.85 -13.48 -0.57
N ALA A 168 -3.68 -12.45 -0.35
CA ALA A 168 -5.11 -12.59 -0.14
C ALA A 168 -5.92 -12.65 -1.43
N VAL A 169 -5.52 -11.92 -2.47
CA VAL A 169 -6.35 -11.63 -3.65
C VAL A 169 -5.64 -11.98 -4.95
N VAL A 170 -4.39 -11.55 -5.14
CA VAL A 170 -3.71 -11.65 -6.43
C VAL A 170 -3.12 -13.05 -6.63
N ASN A 171 -2.40 -13.55 -5.63
CA ASN A 171 -1.70 -14.85 -5.68
C ASN A 171 -2.01 -15.69 -4.43
N PRO A 172 -3.27 -16.07 -4.17
CA PRO A 172 -3.63 -16.82 -2.98
C PRO A 172 -3.02 -18.23 -2.99
N ALA A 173 -2.47 -18.63 -1.85
CA ALA A 173 -1.98 -19.98 -1.63
C ALA A 173 -3.15 -21.00 -1.56
N PRO A 174 -2.88 -22.30 -1.75
CA PRO A 174 -3.89 -23.33 -1.48
C PRO A 174 -4.47 -23.23 -0.07
N ASN A 175 -5.72 -23.61 0.12
CA ASN A 175 -6.46 -23.51 1.40
C ASN A 175 -6.56 -22.07 1.94
N THR A 176 -6.67 -21.08 1.06
CA THR A 176 -6.95 -19.68 1.40
C THR A 176 -8.43 -19.38 1.25
N ILE A 177 -9.00 -18.75 2.28
CA ILE A 177 -10.32 -18.10 2.22
C ILE A 177 -10.06 -16.59 2.31
N SER A 178 -10.54 -15.84 1.31
CA SER A 178 -10.45 -14.38 1.28
C SER A 178 -11.86 -13.79 1.19
N ILE A 179 -12.24 -12.98 2.19
CA ILE A 179 -13.57 -12.39 2.32
C ILE A 179 -13.45 -10.87 2.29
N GLU A 180 -14.31 -10.24 1.48
CA GLU A 180 -14.54 -8.80 1.53
C GLU A 180 -15.74 -8.52 2.44
N LEU A 181 -15.50 -7.72 3.49
CA LEU A 181 -16.50 -7.34 4.48
C LEU A 181 -16.51 -5.81 4.64
N ASN A 182 -17.62 -5.19 4.30
CA ASN A 182 -17.78 -3.74 4.36
C ASN A 182 -18.85 -3.32 5.38
N TYR A 183 -19.05 -2.04 5.57
CA TYR A 183 -20.04 -1.49 6.50
C TYR A 183 -21.46 -2.03 6.22
N MET A 184 -21.83 -2.27 4.96
CA MET A 184 -23.12 -2.83 4.54
C MET A 184 -23.35 -4.25 5.04
N ASP A 185 -22.27 -4.99 5.29
CA ASP A 185 -22.30 -6.38 5.75
C ASP A 185 -22.36 -6.47 7.29
N ASN A 186 -22.22 -5.33 7.99
CA ASN A 186 -22.23 -5.26 9.43
C ASN A 186 -23.63 -4.90 9.97
N PRO A 187 -24.39 -5.86 10.52
CA PRO A 187 -25.73 -5.58 11.08
C PRO A 187 -25.70 -4.59 12.26
N TRP A 188 -24.58 -4.43 12.91
CA TRP A 188 -24.37 -3.56 14.08
C TRP A 188 -23.58 -2.30 13.71
N PHE A 189 -23.66 -1.84 12.46
CA PHE A 189 -22.96 -0.63 12.06
C PHE A 189 -23.46 0.57 12.87
N PRO A 190 -22.60 1.29 13.62
CA PRO A 190 -23.04 2.36 14.50
C PRO A 190 -23.64 3.55 13.77
N ALA A 191 -24.74 4.10 14.28
CA ALA A 191 -25.40 5.27 13.70
C ALA A 191 -24.46 6.48 13.55
N VAL A 192 -23.58 6.71 14.54
CA VAL A 192 -22.55 7.76 14.47
C VAL A 192 -21.64 7.59 13.27
N LEU A 193 -21.23 6.36 12.95
CA LEU A 193 -20.40 6.11 11.77
C LEU A 193 -21.19 6.22 10.46
N GLU A 194 -22.50 5.96 10.49
CA GLU A 194 -23.37 6.17 9.33
C GLU A 194 -23.46 7.64 8.96
N ASP A 195 -23.63 8.52 9.95
CA ASP A 195 -23.65 9.97 9.75
C ASP A 195 -22.33 10.47 9.18
N GLU A 196 -21.18 10.02 9.73
CA GLU A 196 -19.85 10.34 9.21
C GLU A 196 -19.65 9.82 7.78
N ARG A 197 -20.11 8.62 7.47
CA ARG A 197 -20.03 8.03 6.13
C ARG A 197 -20.84 8.81 5.10
N ILE A 198 -22.06 9.23 5.46
CA ILE A 198 -22.92 10.04 4.59
C ILE A 198 -22.25 11.38 4.31
N HIS A 199 -21.71 12.02 5.34
CA HIS A 199 -20.97 13.27 5.17
C HIS A 199 -19.72 13.07 4.28
N ALA A 200 -18.94 12.04 4.53
CA ALA A 200 -17.77 11.68 3.72
C ALA A 200 -18.13 11.46 2.25
N LYS A 201 -19.24 10.75 1.98
CA LYS A 201 -19.71 10.53 0.60
C LYS A 201 -20.07 11.82 -0.16
N ALA A 202 -20.52 12.83 0.56
CA ALA A 202 -20.88 14.12 -0.03
C ALA A 202 -19.68 15.06 -0.23
N THR A 203 -18.59 14.88 0.51
CA THR A 203 -17.49 15.85 0.60
C THR A 203 -16.15 15.33 0.12
N MET A 204 -15.92 14.03 0.17
CA MET A 204 -14.67 13.39 -0.26
C MET A 204 -14.66 13.06 -1.74
N ARG A 205 -13.48 12.87 -2.30
CA ARG A 205 -13.31 12.27 -3.62
C ARG A 205 -13.84 10.83 -3.60
N GLU A 206 -14.37 10.38 -4.72
CA GLU A 206 -14.97 9.04 -4.82
C GLU A 206 -13.97 7.91 -4.53
N ASP A 207 -12.75 8.02 -5.00
CA ASP A 207 -11.69 7.05 -4.77
C ASP A 207 -11.27 6.97 -3.29
N GLU A 208 -11.14 8.12 -2.62
CA GLU A 208 -10.87 8.22 -1.18
C GLU A 208 -12.02 7.64 -0.35
N TYR A 209 -13.27 7.96 -0.71
CA TYR A 209 -14.44 7.38 -0.07
C TYR A 209 -14.46 5.85 -0.20
N ARG A 210 -14.24 5.33 -1.41
CA ARG A 210 -14.20 3.88 -1.66
C ARG A 210 -13.06 3.20 -0.91
N HIS A 211 -11.90 3.84 -0.80
CA HIS A 211 -10.81 3.31 -0.02
C HIS A 211 -11.17 3.18 1.46
N ILE A 212 -11.69 4.24 2.07
CA ILE A 212 -11.97 4.30 3.50
C ILE A 212 -13.17 3.40 3.89
N TRP A 213 -14.27 3.49 3.16
CA TRP A 213 -15.54 2.88 3.53
C TRP A 213 -15.85 1.56 2.84
N GLU A 214 -15.36 1.38 1.61
CA GLU A 214 -15.62 0.17 0.81
C GLU A 214 -14.40 -0.77 0.72
N GLY A 215 -13.26 -0.41 1.33
CA GLY A 215 -12.08 -1.26 1.39
C GLY A 215 -11.43 -1.51 0.04
N ARG A 216 -11.49 -0.55 -0.87
CA ARG A 216 -10.76 -0.58 -2.13
C ARG A 216 -9.32 -0.17 -1.90
N CYS A 217 -8.39 -0.78 -2.62
CA CYS A 217 -7.02 -0.29 -2.65
C CYS A 217 -6.99 1.15 -3.15
N LYS A 218 -6.09 1.94 -2.61
CA LYS A 218 -5.75 3.22 -3.22
C LYS A 218 -5.22 2.97 -4.63
N PRO A 219 -5.54 3.82 -5.60
CA PRO A 219 -4.87 3.77 -6.89
C PRO A 219 -3.35 3.77 -6.68
N ALA A 220 -2.62 2.99 -7.49
CA ALA A 220 -1.15 2.89 -7.37
C ALA A 220 -0.44 4.26 -7.49
N VAL A 221 -1.17 5.26 -7.92
CA VAL A 221 -0.76 6.65 -8.16
C VAL A 221 -1.23 7.60 -7.05
N ASP A 222 -1.90 7.09 -5.98
CA ASP A 222 -2.32 7.94 -4.86
C ASP A 222 -1.07 8.35 -4.06
N GLY A 223 -0.75 9.63 -4.15
CA GLY A 223 0.53 10.20 -3.72
C GLY A 223 1.43 10.62 -4.89
N ALA A 224 1.09 10.28 -6.13
CA ALA A 224 1.74 10.89 -7.28
C ALA A 224 1.46 12.40 -7.30
N ILE A 225 2.54 13.15 -7.37
CA ILE A 225 2.54 14.62 -7.29
C ILE A 225 1.57 15.25 -8.31
N TYR A 226 1.34 14.58 -9.44
CA TYR A 226 0.54 15.07 -10.57
C TYR A 226 -0.68 14.19 -10.89
N PHE A 227 -1.22 13.47 -9.93
CA PHE A 227 -2.33 12.54 -10.15
C PHE A 227 -3.56 13.21 -10.80
N ASP A 228 -4.02 14.32 -10.22
CA ASP A 228 -5.20 15.04 -10.71
C ASP A 228 -4.95 15.66 -12.08
N GLU A 229 -3.75 16.17 -12.32
CA GLU A 229 -3.31 16.77 -13.56
C GLU A 229 -3.26 15.75 -14.69
N VAL A 230 -2.72 14.54 -14.43
CA VAL A 230 -2.65 13.44 -15.40
C VAL A 230 -4.06 12.91 -15.70
N ALA A 231 -4.87 12.67 -14.68
CA ALA A 231 -6.27 12.23 -14.84
C ALA A 231 -7.10 13.26 -15.65
N SER A 232 -6.85 14.56 -15.45
CA SER A 232 -7.46 15.61 -16.24
C SER A 232 -6.98 15.58 -17.69
N ALA A 233 -5.68 15.40 -17.92
CA ALA A 233 -5.11 15.31 -19.25
C ALA A 233 -5.70 14.12 -20.05
N GLU A 234 -5.92 12.98 -19.37
CA GLU A 234 -6.55 11.80 -19.96
C GLU A 234 -8.02 12.06 -20.34
N ARG A 235 -8.82 12.58 -19.41
CA ARG A 235 -10.24 12.90 -19.67
C ARG A 235 -10.43 13.92 -20.79
N GLU A 236 -9.50 14.88 -20.91
CA GLU A 236 -9.54 15.92 -21.92
C GLU A 236 -8.94 15.50 -23.27
N GLY A 237 -8.45 14.27 -23.38
CA GLY A 237 -7.85 13.72 -24.58
C GLY A 237 -6.50 14.38 -24.94
N ARG A 238 -5.76 14.87 -23.94
CA ARG A 238 -4.44 15.47 -24.11
C ARG A 238 -3.30 14.43 -24.06
N ILE A 239 -3.59 13.17 -23.68
CA ILE A 239 -2.71 12.00 -23.83
C ILE A 239 -3.14 11.31 -25.13
N ARG A 240 -2.39 11.54 -26.21
CA ARG A 240 -2.73 11.07 -27.57
C ARG A 240 -1.49 11.07 -28.45
N ASP A 241 -1.60 10.65 -29.70
CA ASP A 241 -0.54 10.81 -30.67
C ASP A 241 -0.26 12.32 -30.87
N VAL A 242 0.96 12.74 -30.56
CA VAL A 242 1.42 14.12 -30.68
C VAL A 242 2.56 14.18 -31.69
N PRO A 243 2.26 14.42 -32.98
CA PRO A 243 3.29 14.39 -34.01
C PRO A 243 4.31 15.51 -33.80
N ASN A 244 5.57 15.18 -34.02
CA ASN A 244 6.63 16.16 -34.03
C ASN A 244 6.44 17.18 -35.16
N ASP A 245 6.45 18.46 -34.82
CA ASP A 245 6.37 19.57 -35.78
C ASP A 245 7.77 20.02 -36.17
N ILE A 246 8.15 19.78 -37.43
CA ILE A 246 9.47 20.10 -37.96
C ILE A 246 9.78 21.61 -37.95
N MET A 247 8.76 22.45 -37.87
CA MET A 247 8.91 23.92 -37.81
C MET A 247 9.23 24.41 -36.41
N LEU A 248 8.93 23.61 -35.37
CA LEU A 248 9.19 23.95 -34.00
C LEU A 248 10.55 23.40 -33.55
N LYS A 249 11.18 24.10 -32.61
CA LYS A 249 12.36 23.59 -31.92
C LYS A 249 11.98 22.51 -30.89
N THR A 250 12.72 21.40 -30.91
CA THR A 250 12.61 20.36 -29.92
C THR A 250 13.70 20.56 -28.86
N HIS A 251 13.27 20.80 -27.64
CA HIS A 251 14.14 20.95 -26.48
C HIS A 251 14.24 19.62 -25.73
N ALA A 252 15.43 19.33 -25.18
CA ALA A 252 15.65 18.16 -24.34
C ALA A 252 15.83 18.60 -22.87
N ILE A 253 15.04 18.06 -21.96
CA ILE A 253 15.14 18.33 -20.53
C ILE A 253 15.71 17.07 -19.88
N TRP A 254 16.86 17.20 -19.24
CA TRP A 254 17.63 16.09 -18.70
C TRP A 254 17.51 16.01 -17.18
N ASP A 255 17.34 14.80 -16.69
CA ASP A 255 17.58 14.42 -15.31
C ASP A 255 18.73 13.41 -15.29
N LEU A 256 19.86 13.80 -14.65
CA LEU A 256 21.11 13.06 -14.77
C LEU A 256 21.19 11.93 -13.75
N GLY A 257 21.31 10.70 -14.22
CA GLY A 257 21.50 9.51 -13.40
C GLY A 257 22.50 8.54 -14.01
N TRP A 258 23.20 7.75 -13.19
CA TRP A 258 24.06 6.66 -13.64
C TRP A 258 23.58 5.31 -13.10
N ASN A 259 23.48 5.17 -11.79
CA ASN A 259 22.90 3.99 -11.14
C ASN A 259 21.38 4.08 -11.04
N ASP A 260 20.86 5.30 -10.90
CA ASP A 260 19.45 5.63 -11.08
C ASP A 260 19.21 5.89 -12.58
N SER A 261 17.94 5.92 -12.99
CA SER A 261 17.60 6.15 -14.38
C SER A 261 18.01 7.55 -14.84
N MET A 262 18.70 7.63 -15.99
CA MET A 262 18.78 8.84 -16.78
C MET A 262 17.44 9.09 -17.43
N SER A 263 16.86 10.28 -17.27
CA SER A 263 15.59 10.64 -17.89
C SER A 263 15.77 11.83 -18.82
N ILE A 264 15.22 11.74 -20.04
CA ILE A 264 15.25 12.83 -21.02
C ILE A 264 13.85 13.02 -21.60
N ILE A 265 13.25 14.19 -21.34
CA ILE A 265 11.95 14.56 -21.89
C ILE A 265 12.17 15.45 -23.11
N LEU A 266 11.56 15.10 -24.26
CA LEU A 266 11.60 15.89 -25.48
C LEU A 266 10.35 16.76 -25.61
N VAL A 267 10.55 18.07 -25.67
CA VAL A 267 9.45 19.04 -25.63
C VAL A 267 9.50 20.00 -26.79
N GLN A 268 8.33 20.21 -27.42
CA GLN A 268 8.10 21.30 -28.36
C GLN A 268 7.15 22.34 -27.74
N ARG A 269 7.42 23.60 -27.95
CA ARG A 269 6.59 24.70 -27.48
C ARG A 269 5.98 25.46 -28.64
N SER A 270 4.65 25.52 -28.68
CA SER A 270 3.90 26.46 -29.52
C SER A 270 3.39 27.64 -28.68
N ALA A 271 2.63 28.55 -29.29
CA ALA A 271 2.07 29.70 -28.59
C ALA A 271 1.12 29.31 -27.45
N SER A 272 0.31 28.25 -27.62
CA SER A 272 -0.73 27.82 -26.68
C SER A 272 -0.43 26.49 -26.00
N GLU A 273 0.45 25.66 -26.53
CA GLU A 273 0.66 24.28 -26.13
C GLU A 273 2.11 23.97 -25.79
N LEU A 274 2.30 23.09 -24.85
CA LEU A 274 3.54 22.34 -24.65
C LEU A 274 3.28 20.90 -25.06
N ARG A 275 4.12 20.36 -25.95
CA ARG A 275 3.99 19.03 -26.51
C ARG A 275 5.17 18.20 -26.03
N ILE A 276 4.91 17.21 -25.21
CA ILE A 276 5.89 16.17 -24.88
C ILE A 276 5.80 15.15 -26.00
N VAL A 277 6.81 15.14 -26.85
CA VAL A 277 6.83 14.39 -28.11
C VAL A 277 7.59 13.07 -28.00
N ASP A 278 8.41 12.91 -26.97
CA ASP A 278 9.10 11.65 -26.69
C ASP A 278 9.70 11.66 -25.28
N TYR A 279 10.04 10.48 -24.78
CA TYR A 279 10.66 10.25 -23.48
C TYR A 279 11.68 9.12 -23.56
N ILE A 280 12.85 9.34 -22.99
CA ILE A 280 13.92 8.34 -22.90
C ILE A 280 14.22 8.12 -21.44
N GLU A 281 14.15 6.86 -21.00
CA GLU A 281 14.57 6.43 -19.67
C GLU A 281 15.48 5.21 -19.81
N ASP A 282 16.68 5.29 -19.26
CA ASP A 282 17.67 4.21 -19.34
C ASP A 282 18.73 4.42 -18.24
N SER A 283 19.60 3.44 -18.03
CA SER A 283 20.70 3.51 -17.06
C SER A 283 21.99 2.93 -17.64
N HIS A 284 23.11 3.22 -16.98
CA HIS A 284 24.43 2.66 -17.33
C HIS A 284 24.91 2.97 -18.75
N ARG A 285 24.51 4.10 -19.33
CA ARG A 285 24.97 4.60 -20.62
C ARG A 285 25.69 5.94 -20.47
N THR A 286 26.62 6.23 -21.37
CA THR A 286 27.36 7.50 -21.34
C THR A 286 26.55 8.64 -21.94
N LEU A 287 26.89 9.90 -21.58
CA LEU A 287 26.26 11.08 -22.18
C LEU A 287 26.46 11.11 -23.71
N ALA A 288 27.59 10.57 -24.21
CA ALA A 288 27.85 10.47 -25.63
C ALA A 288 26.88 9.53 -26.36
N ASP A 289 26.51 8.41 -25.71
CA ASP A 289 25.52 7.46 -26.26
C ASP A 289 24.14 8.09 -26.40
N TYR A 290 23.70 8.83 -25.37
CA TYR A 290 22.43 9.56 -25.41
C TYR A 290 22.46 10.68 -26.44
N ALA A 291 23.54 11.48 -26.48
CA ALA A 291 23.68 12.55 -27.49
C ALA A 291 23.67 12.00 -28.94
N MET A 292 24.28 10.84 -29.17
CA MET A 292 24.25 10.17 -30.46
C MET A 292 22.84 9.66 -30.81
N GLN A 293 22.13 9.07 -29.84
CA GLN A 293 20.75 8.63 -30.01
C GLN A 293 19.86 9.82 -30.41
N LEU A 294 19.92 10.93 -29.65
CA LEU A 294 19.15 12.13 -29.94
C LEU A 294 19.47 12.69 -31.32
N LYS A 295 20.74 12.77 -31.67
CA LYS A 295 21.17 13.25 -33.00
C LYS A 295 20.60 12.42 -34.16
N ASN A 296 20.48 11.12 -33.97
CA ASN A 296 19.92 10.20 -34.98
C ASN A 296 18.40 10.35 -35.16
N MET A 297 17.68 11.02 -34.23
CA MET A 297 16.24 11.28 -34.35
C MET A 297 15.89 12.33 -35.41
N ASN A 298 16.91 13.03 -35.96
CA ASN A 298 16.73 14.06 -37.03
C ASN A 298 15.67 15.13 -36.70
N LEU A 299 15.61 15.57 -35.44
CA LEU A 299 14.70 16.60 -34.98
C LEU A 299 15.28 18.00 -35.18
N ASN A 300 14.42 19.03 -35.22
CA ASN A 300 14.86 20.42 -35.26
C ASN A 300 15.31 20.86 -33.85
N TRP A 301 16.55 20.53 -33.47
CA TRP A 301 17.06 20.71 -32.12
C TRP A 301 17.08 22.16 -31.66
N GLY A 302 16.63 22.36 -30.42
CA GLY A 302 16.69 23.59 -29.63
C GLY A 302 17.76 23.47 -28.55
N ILE A 303 17.37 23.74 -27.29
CA ILE A 303 18.26 23.79 -26.14
C ILE A 303 18.14 22.48 -25.37
N HIS A 304 19.27 21.99 -24.87
CA HIS A 304 19.34 20.92 -23.87
C HIS A 304 19.43 21.53 -22.48
N TYR A 305 18.40 21.37 -21.68
CA TYR A 305 18.32 21.89 -20.31
C TYR A 305 18.87 20.85 -19.33
N LEU A 306 19.94 21.22 -18.61
CA LEU A 306 20.55 20.39 -17.59
C LEU A 306 20.23 20.91 -16.19
N PRO A 307 20.12 20.03 -15.18
CA PRO A 307 20.08 20.44 -13.78
C PRO A 307 21.42 21.06 -13.34
N HIS A 308 21.42 21.71 -12.17
CA HIS A 308 22.60 22.45 -11.68
C HIS A 308 23.86 21.59 -11.49
N ASP A 309 23.72 20.32 -11.14
CA ASP A 309 24.81 19.36 -10.98
C ASP A 309 25.47 19.00 -12.33
N GLY A 310 24.75 19.12 -13.44
CA GLY A 310 25.29 18.95 -14.79
C GLY A 310 26.39 19.97 -15.17
N PHE A 311 26.54 21.06 -14.40
CA PHE A 311 27.56 22.08 -14.57
C PHE A 311 28.78 21.88 -13.65
N HIS A 312 28.71 20.91 -12.72
CA HIS A 312 29.82 20.57 -11.87
C HIS A 312 30.82 19.65 -12.60
N LYS A 313 32.11 19.92 -12.41
CA LYS A 313 33.16 19.07 -12.99
C LYS A 313 33.28 17.76 -12.22
N ASP A 314 33.23 16.66 -12.94
CA ASP A 314 33.54 15.35 -12.39
C ASP A 314 35.05 15.25 -12.10
N TYR A 315 35.41 14.81 -10.90
CA TYR A 315 36.80 14.78 -10.44
C TYR A 315 37.67 13.74 -11.17
N LYS A 316 37.09 12.74 -11.83
CA LYS A 316 37.81 11.72 -12.58
C LYS A 316 38.10 12.17 -14.00
N THR A 317 37.12 12.81 -14.63
CA THR A 317 37.23 13.23 -16.04
C THR A 317 37.67 14.69 -16.22
N GLY A 318 37.49 15.50 -15.15
CA GLY A 318 37.77 16.95 -15.16
C GLY A 318 36.79 17.74 -16.03
N LYS A 319 35.73 17.10 -16.56
CA LYS A 319 34.70 17.73 -17.42
C LYS A 319 33.33 17.68 -16.75
N SER A 320 32.52 18.69 -17.03
CA SER A 320 31.09 18.69 -16.65
C SER A 320 30.26 18.01 -17.77
N ALA A 321 29.01 17.64 -17.43
CA ALA A 321 28.05 17.14 -18.42
C ALA A 321 27.77 18.19 -19.49
N GLN A 322 27.69 19.48 -19.14
CA GLN A 322 27.61 20.60 -20.05
C GLN A 322 28.77 20.56 -21.07
N GLU A 323 30.01 20.57 -20.57
CA GLU A 323 31.21 20.58 -21.45
C GLU A 323 31.25 19.38 -22.43
N ILE A 324 30.76 18.21 -22.00
CA ILE A 324 30.67 17.01 -22.82
C ILE A 324 29.62 17.19 -23.93
N LEU A 325 28.40 17.62 -23.57
CA LEU A 325 27.32 17.79 -24.54
C LEU A 325 27.60 18.92 -25.56
N GLU A 326 28.19 20.03 -25.09
CA GLU A 326 28.61 21.11 -25.98
C GLU A 326 29.70 20.68 -26.99
N ALA A 327 30.64 19.87 -26.53
CA ALA A 327 31.65 19.28 -27.41
C ALA A 327 31.05 18.32 -28.46
N LEU A 328 29.88 17.75 -28.20
CA LEU A 328 29.10 16.92 -29.11
C LEU A 328 28.15 17.73 -30.00
N GLY A 329 28.14 19.07 -29.88
CA GLY A 329 27.39 20.00 -30.72
C GLY A 329 26.00 20.33 -30.20
N CYS A 330 25.70 20.05 -28.94
CA CYS A 330 24.45 20.46 -28.31
C CYS A 330 24.53 21.89 -27.76
N SER A 331 23.45 22.66 -27.87
CA SER A 331 23.31 23.94 -27.16
C SER A 331 22.75 23.66 -25.76
N VAL A 332 23.50 24.01 -24.71
CA VAL A 332 23.17 23.65 -23.36
C VAL A 332 22.85 24.89 -22.53
N GLU A 333 21.77 24.81 -21.75
CA GLU A 333 21.42 25.81 -20.73
C GLU A 333 21.10 25.13 -19.39
N GLN A 334 21.28 25.87 -18.30
CA GLN A 334 20.93 25.41 -16.97
C GLN A 334 19.43 25.63 -16.69
N THR A 335 18.78 24.65 -16.08
CA THR A 335 17.43 24.83 -15.56
C THR A 335 17.44 25.87 -14.43
N PRO A 336 16.37 26.67 -14.28
CA PRO A 336 16.25 27.59 -13.13
C PRO A 336 16.38 26.82 -11.81
N ASN A 337 17.20 27.32 -10.91
CA ASN A 337 17.33 26.75 -9.59
C ASN A 337 16.13 27.20 -8.72
N MET A 338 15.15 26.32 -8.57
CA MET A 338 13.98 26.52 -7.73
C MET A 338 13.82 25.36 -6.75
N GLY A 339 13.17 25.61 -5.61
CA GLY A 339 12.87 24.56 -4.64
C GLY A 339 11.90 23.53 -5.23
N ILE A 340 11.92 22.31 -4.68
CA ILE A 340 11.06 21.19 -5.13
C ILE A 340 9.58 21.60 -5.16
N GLU A 341 9.09 22.22 -4.09
CA GLU A 341 7.69 22.68 -3.97
C GLU A 341 7.32 23.74 -5.02
N GLU A 342 8.24 24.67 -5.32
CA GLU A 342 8.04 25.68 -6.35
C GLU A 342 8.02 25.05 -7.75
N GLY A 343 8.88 24.07 -7.99
CA GLY A 343 8.93 23.30 -9.23
C GLY A 343 7.63 22.51 -9.46
N ILE A 344 7.13 21.83 -8.45
CA ILE A 344 5.85 21.10 -8.48
C ILE A 344 4.70 22.07 -8.81
N LYS A 345 4.65 23.22 -8.13
CA LYS A 345 3.61 24.21 -8.36
C LYS A 345 3.66 24.79 -9.78
N ALA A 346 4.84 25.09 -10.30
CA ALA A 346 5.04 25.56 -11.66
C ALA A 346 4.60 24.53 -12.70
N ALA A 347 4.93 23.26 -12.48
CA ALA A 347 4.49 22.16 -13.34
C ALA A 347 2.95 22.05 -13.34
N ARG A 348 2.30 22.03 -12.17
CA ARG A 348 0.83 21.97 -12.04
C ARG A 348 0.13 23.11 -12.79
N MET A 349 0.62 24.35 -12.65
CA MET A 349 0.08 25.51 -13.38
C MET A 349 0.20 25.36 -14.91
N THR A 350 1.13 24.58 -15.37
CA THR A 350 1.42 24.38 -16.80
C THR A 350 0.65 23.20 -17.38
N PHE A 351 0.29 22.21 -16.58
CA PHE A 351 -0.31 20.94 -17.01
C PHE A 351 -1.56 21.08 -17.88
N GLY A 352 -2.40 22.10 -17.65
CA GLY A 352 -3.61 22.34 -18.43
C GLY A 352 -3.41 22.60 -19.93
N ARG A 353 -2.16 22.86 -20.35
CA ARG A 353 -1.77 23.08 -21.77
C ARG A 353 -0.74 22.07 -22.28
N VAL A 354 -0.42 21.05 -21.49
CA VAL A 354 0.53 20.01 -21.88
C VAL A 354 -0.20 18.87 -22.60
N TYR A 355 0.33 18.49 -23.76
CA TYR A 355 -0.07 17.32 -24.53
C TYR A 355 1.05 16.29 -24.46
N PHE A 356 0.67 15.03 -24.28
CA PHE A 356 1.61 13.92 -24.13
C PHE A 356 1.43 12.95 -25.28
N ASP A 357 2.53 12.62 -25.93
CA ASP A 357 2.58 11.52 -26.88
C ASP A 357 2.44 10.18 -26.14
N LYS A 358 1.77 9.19 -26.79
CA LYS A 358 1.49 7.87 -26.20
C LYS A 358 2.67 6.94 -26.29
#